data_23c1030438460c086e81ec4344268b45
#
_entry.id   23c1030438460c086e81ec4344268b45
#
_cell.length_a   1.000
_cell.length_b   1.000
_cell.length_c   1.000
_cell.angle_alpha   90.00
_cell.angle_beta   90.00
_cell.angle_gamma   90.00
#
_symmetry.space_group_name_H-M   'P 1'
#
loop_
_entity.id
_entity.type
_entity.pdbx_description
1 polymer ?
#
loop_
_entity_poly.entity_id
_entity_poly.type
_entity_poly.pdbx_seq_one_letter_code
_entity_poly.pdbx_strand_id
1 'polypeptide(L)'
;MSGTRVCNSCDKMLPDSEFYQYNSFVGGRRLARTYSQCRGCKQTNRNRICNADPAQFIKRAVQQLKSSRRRRDPHISFDVTPESVFKMYQDQGARCALSGILMENYRDGSGVKNPFNISIDRKQSYMDYSEENVQLVCQAINIMKGTMEDEQFIRLCQSVALHSGGRGE
;
A
#
# COMPACT_ATOMS: atom_id res chain seq x y z
N MET A 1 13.75 3.37 33.35
CA MET A 1 12.40 3.72 33.82
C MET A 1 11.56 4.06 32.59
N SER A 2 10.52 3.28 32.32
CA SER A 2 9.60 3.58 31.20
C SER A 2 8.65 4.69 31.64
N GLY A 3 8.80 5.88 31.06
CA GLY A 3 7.90 7.00 31.31
C GLY A 3 6.51 6.77 30.72
N THR A 4 5.53 7.51 31.23
CA THR A 4 4.18 7.61 30.65
C THR A 4 3.93 9.05 30.21
N ARG A 5 3.06 9.21 29.18
CA ARG A 5 2.61 10.54 28.71
C ARG A 5 1.18 10.52 28.26
N VAL A 6 0.55 11.67 28.22
CA VAL A 6 -0.81 11.84 27.73
C VAL A 6 -0.78 12.03 26.21
N CYS A 7 -1.62 11.27 25.50
CA CYS A 7 -1.84 11.46 24.05
C CYS A 7 -2.76 12.68 23.84
N ASN A 8 -2.33 13.64 23.03
CA ASN A 8 -3.11 14.86 22.74
C ASN A 8 -4.33 14.65 21.81
N SER A 9 -4.61 13.40 21.40
CA SER A 9 -5.76 13.09 20.53
C SER A 9 -6.82 12.22 21.19
N CYS A 10 -6.48 11.43 22.20
CA CYS A 10 -7.44 10.58 22.92
C CYS A 10 -7.37 10.77 24.43
N ASP A 11 -6.53 11.69 24.91
CA ASP A 11 -6.33 12.07 26.31
C ASP A 11 -5.98 10.91 27.26
N LYS A 12 -5.60 9.75 26.69
CA LYS A 12 -5.18 8.58 27.47
C LYS A 12 -3.72 8.73 27.91
N MET A 13 -3.45 8.40 29.17
CA MET A 13 -2.09 8.23 29.68
C MET A 13 -1.58 6.86 29.24
N LEU A 14 -0.49 6.84 28.47
CA LEU A 14 0.06 5.64 27.84
C LEU A 14 1.57 5.57 28.05
N PRO A 15 2.17 4.37 28.07
CA PRO A 15 3.62 4.21 28.10
C PRO A 15 4.31 4.90 26.91
N ASP A 16 5.55 5.38 27.11
CA ASP A 16 6.33 6.02 26.04
C ASP A 16 6.54 5.13 24.82
N SER A 17 6.52 3.80 24.98
CA SER A 17 6.57 2.81 23.89
C SER A 17 5.39 2.91 22.91
N GLU A 18 4.25 3.46 23.35
CA GLU A 18 3.07 3.69 22.51
C GLU A 18 3.19 4.94 21.64
N PHE A 19 4.30 5.62 21.65
CA PHE A 19 4.55 6.80 20.82
C PHE A 19 5.72 6.57 19.88
N TYR A 20 5.63 7.11 18.65
CA TYR A 20 6.76 7.12 17.73
C TYR A 20 7.78 8.15 18.15
N GLN A 21 9.05 7.81 18.00
CA GLN A 21 10.17 8.73 18.14
C GLN A 21 10.62 9.21 16.75
N TYR A 22 11.16 10.43 16.71
CA TYR A 22 11.79 10.99 15.51
C TYR A 22 12.99 11.82 15.90
N ASN A 23 13.91 12.02 14.96
CA ASN A 23 15.04 12.90 15.18
C ASN A 23 14.74 14.28 14.59
N SER A 24 14.98 15.33 15.36
CA SER A 24 15.00 16.71 14.89
C SER A 24 16.44 17.23 14.93
N PHE A 25 16.74 18.21 14.09
CA PHE A 25 18.03 18.90 14.10
C PHE A 25 17.80 20.33 14.56
N VAL A 26 18.48 20.74 15.62
CA VAL A 26 18.43 22.09 16.15
C VAL A 26 19.89 22.57 16.35
N GLY A 27 20.27 23.65 15.70
CA GLY A 27 21.64 24.18 15.76
C GLY A 27 22.71 23.15 15.35
N GLY A 28 22.40 22.29 14.35
CA GLY A 28 23.31 21.24 13.87
C GLY A 28 23.38 19.98 14.76
N ARG A 29 22.70 19.96 15.90
CA ARG A 29 22.66 18.81 16.82
C ARG A 29 21.41 17.95 16.57
N ARG A 30 21.61 16.62 16.55
CA ARG A 30 20.54 15.64 16.46
C ARG A 30 19.88 15.47 17.83
N LEU A 31 18.56 15.70 17.90
CA LEU A 31 17.76 15.54 19.12
C LEU A 31 16.66 14.50 18.87
N ALA A 32 16.60 13.49 19.72
CA ALA A 32 15.49 12.55 19.74
C ALA A 32 14.24 13.23 20.31
N ARG A 33 13.16 13.19 19.57
CA ARG A 33 11.85 13.71 20.00
C ARG A 33 10.78 12.63 19.88
N THR A 34 9.73 12.78 20.65
CA THR A 34 8.59 11.86 20.66
C THR A 34 7.36 12.61 20.14
N TYR A 35 6.55 11.94 19.32
CA TYR A 35 5.27 12.51 18.89
C TYR A 35 4.32 12.69 20.08
N SER A 36 3.46 13.69 20.00
CA SER A 36 2.40 13.95 20.99
C SER A 36 1.17 13.06 20.82
N GLN A 37 1.00 12.44 19.65
CA GLN A 37 -0.05 11.47 19.36
C GLN A 37 0.47 10.05 19.56
N CYS A 38 -0.32 9.18 20.21
CA CYS A 38 0.00 7.77 20.32
C CYS A 38 -0.09 7.06 18.93
N ARG A 39 0.52 5.89 18.85
CA ARG A 39 0.56 5.06 17.62
C ARG A 39 -0.84 4.75 17.09
N GLY A 40 -1.78 4.42 17.99
CA GLY A 40 -3.17 4.13 17.61
C GLY A 40 -3.85 5.34 16.98
N CYS A 41 -3.85 6.51 17.63
CA CYS A 41 -4.43 7.74 17.07
C CYS A 41 -3.80 8.14 15.74
N LYS A 42 -2.46 8.02 15.64
CA LYS A 42 -1.75 8.32 14.41
C LYS A 42 -2.13 7.36 13.28
N GLN A 43 -2.33 6.08 13.58
CA GLN A 43 -2.77 5.08 12.60
C GLN A 43 -4.21 5.33 12.17
N THR A 44 -5.14 5.60 13.10
CA THR A 44 -6.54 5.93 12.80
C THR A 44 -6.65 7.16 11.89
N ASN A 45 -5.96 8.25 12.22
CA ASN A 45 -5.96 9.45 11.39
C ASN A 45 -5.40 9.17 9.98
N ARG A 46 -4.37 8.36 9.91
CA ARG A 46 -3.76 7.95 8.65
C ARG A 46 -4.71 7.12 7.78
N ASN A 47 -5.43 6.17 8.38
CA ASN A 47 -6.44 5.39 7.67
C ASN A 47 -7.56 6.29 7.18
N ARG A 48 -8.07 7.21 8.02
CA ARG A 48 -9.10 8.17 7.63
C ARG A 48 -8.71 8.99 6.39
N ILE A 49 -7.47 9.49 6.34
CA ILE A 49 -6.96 10.24 5.18
C ILE A 49 -6.90 9.36 3.93
N CYS A 50 -6.39 8.14 4.06
CA CYS A 50 -6.31 7.20 2.94
C CYS A 50 -7.69 6.77 2.43
N ASN A 51 -8.66 6.56 3.33
CA ASN A 51 -10.01 6.14 2.96
C ASN A 51 -10.81 7.27 2.29
N ALA A 52 -10.51 8.52 2.62
CA ALA A 52 -11.19 9.68 2.06
C ALA A 52 -10.70 10.06 0.65
N ASP A 53 -9.46 9.70 0.29
CA ASP A 53 -8.84 10.17 -0.94
C ASP A 53 -7.90 9.10 -1.56
N PRO A 54 -8.26 8.57 -2.75
CA PRO A 54 -7.41 7.62 -3.48
C PRO A 54 -5.99 8.14 -3.75
N ALA A 55 -5.81 9.46 -3.98
CA ALA A 55 -4.48 10.03 -4.22
C ALA A 55 -3.58 9.88 -2.99
N GLN A 56 -4.12 10.08 -1.79
CA GLN A 56 -3.38 9.88 -0.54
C GLN A 56 -3.07 8.40 -0.29
N PHE A 57 -4.00 7.51 -0.65
CA PHE A 57 -3.77 6.07 -0.58
C PHE A 57 -2.62 5.66 -1.51
N ILE A 58 -2.66 6.09 -2.77
CA ILE A 58 -1.64 5.81 -3.80
C ILE A 58 -0.28 6.38 -3.38
N LYS A 59 -0.23 7.65 -2.97
CA LYS A 59 1.00 8.27 -2.47
C LYS A 59 1.69 7.42 -1.40
N ARG A 60 0.89 6.88 -0.51
CA ARG A 60 1.37 6.00 0.55
C ARG A 60 1.82 4.64 0.05
N ALA A 61 1.04 4.04 -0.87
CA ALA A 61 1.39 2.76 -1.48
C ALA A 61 2.74 2.84 -2.21
N VAL A 62 2.95 3.88 -3.02
CA VAL A 62 4.23 4.13 -3.71
C VAL A 62 5.38 4.27 -2.72
N GLN A 63 5.24 5.09 -1.68
CA GLN A 63 6.28 5.28 -0.66
C GLN A 63 6.64 3.99 0.09
N GLN A 64 5.63 3.20 0.48
CA GLN A 64 5.83 1.93 1.15
C GLN A 64 6.50 0.91 0.25
N LEU A 65 6.07 0.82 -1.01
CA LEU A 65 6.63 -0.07 -2.02
C LEU A 65 8.10 0.28 -2.28
N LYS A 66 8.41 1.54 -2.56
CA LYS A 66 9.79 2.04 -2.75
C LYS A 66 10.69 1.72 -1.56
N SER A 67 10.21 1.97 -0.33
CA SER A 67 10.96 1.69 0.89
C SER A 67 11.20 0.19 1.12
N SER A 68 10.21 -0.65 0.80
CA SER A 68 10.33 -2.10 0.97
C SER A 68 11.25 -2.73 -0.07
N ARG A 69 11.21 -2.26 -1.32
CA ARG A 69 12.04 -2.76 -2.43
C ARG A 69 13.50 -2.38 -2.25
N ARG A 70 13.82 -1.16 -1.87
CA ARG A 70 15.20 -0.77 -1.53
C ARG A 70 15.90 -1.71 -0.54
N ARG A 71 15.14 -2.32 0.35
CA ARG A 71 15.68 -3.25 1.35
C ARG A 71 15.79 -4.69 0.87
N ARG A 72 14.86 -5.14 -0.01
CA ARG A 72 14.78 -6.53 -0.45
C ARG A 72 15.55 -6.78 -1.74
N ASP A 73 15.54 -5.80 -2.63
CA ASP A 73 16.09 -5.92 -3.96
C ASP A 73 16.61 -4.55 -4.45
N PRO A 74 17.81 -4.18 -4.03
CA PRO A 74 18.39 -2.87 -4.35
C PRO A 74 18.74 -2.68 -5.84
N HIS A 75 18.76 -3.77 -6.63
CA HIS A 75 19.07 -3.74 -8.06
C HIS A 75 17.88 -3.33 -8.92
N ILE A 76 16.65 -3.43 -8.39
CA ILE A 76 15.45 -3.00 -9.11
C ILE A 76 15.28 -1.48 -8.98
N SER A 77 15.31 -0.78 -10.11
CA SER A 77 15.03 0.64 -10.19
C SER A 77 13.55 0.94 -9.88
N PHE A 78 13.29 2.15 -9.42
CA PHE A 78 11.96 2.59 -9.03
C PHE A 78 11.71 4.02 -9.52
N ASP A 79 11.20 4.13 -10.75
CA ASP A 79 11.06 5.38 -11.50
C ASP A 79 9.63 5.94 -11.51
N VAL A 80 8.67 5.19 -10.92
CA VAL A 80 7.29 5.67 -10.79
C VAL A 80 7.13 6.64 -9.62
N THR A 81 6.32 7.68 -9.82
CA THR A 81 5.98 8.69 -8.82
C THR A 81 4.53 8.52 -8.33
N PRO A 82 4.16 9.09 -7.16
CA PRO A 82 2.76 9.10 -6.74
C PRO A 82 1.83 9.74 -7.77
N GLU A 83 2.31 10.78 -8.46
CA GLU A 83 1.58 11.54 -9.45
C GLU A 83 1.32 10.71 -10.72
N SER A 84 2.35 10.00 -11.22
CA SER A 84 2.19 9.14 -12.39
C SER A 84 1.29 7.95 -12.11
N VAL A 85 1.39 7.36 -10.91
CA VAL A 85 0.52 6.26 -10.49
C VAL A 85 -0.93 6.73 -10.28
N PHE A 86 -1.14 7.95 -9.79
CA PHE A 86 -2.49 8.51 -9.67
C PHE A 86 -3.10 8.80 -11.05
N LYS A 87 -2.31 9.32 -11.99
CA LYS A 87 -2.75 9.47 -13.39
C LYS A 87 -3.16 8.12 -13.97
N MET A 88 -2.37 7.07 -13.80
CA MET A 88 -2.71 5.72 -14.23
C MET A 88 -4.03 5.23 -13.62
N TYR A 89 -4.29 5.51 -12.33
CA TYR A 89 -5.56 5.19 -11.68
C TYR A 89 -6.75 5.86 -12.37
N GLN A 90 -6.60 7.12 -12.77
CA GLN A 90 -7.62 7.87 -13.51
C GLN A 90 -7.80 7.29 -14.92
N ASP A 91 -6.71 7.04 -15.65
CA ASP A 91 -6.73 6.48 -17.01
C ASP A 91 -7.36 5.07 -17.04
N GLN A 92 -7.17 4.27 -15.99
CA GLN A 92 -7.84 2.97 -15.83
C GLN A 92 -9.31 3.07 -15.36
N GLY A 93 -9.85 4.28 -15.14
CA GLY A 93 -11.19 4.48 -14.60
C GLY A 93 -11.39 3.83 -13.23
N ALA A 94 -10.37 3.87 -12.39
CA ALA A 94 -10.34 3.24 -11.05
C ALA A 94 -10.53 1.71 -11.08
N ARG A 95 -10.35 1.05 -12.24
CA ARG A 95 -10.56 -0.39 -12.40
C ARG A 95 -9.24 -1.15 -12.47
N CYS A 96 -9.28 -2.37 -11.93
CA CYS A 96 -8.18 -3.32 -12.01
C CYS A 96 -7.87 -3.65 -13.48
N ALA A 97 -6.62 -3.52 -13.90
CA ALA A 97 -6.19 -3.76 -15.28
C ALA A 97 -6.48 -5.19 -15.75
N LEU A 98 -6.44 -6.19 -14.86
CA LEU A 98 -6.60 -7.60 -15.21
C LEU A 98 -8.01 -8.15 -15.03
N SER A 99 -8.79 -7.63 -14.06
CA SER A 99 -10.12 -8.16 -13.76
C SER A 99 -11.28 -7.20 -14.05
N GLY A 100 -11.00 -5.92 -14.33
CA GLY A 100 -12.04 -4.89 -14.52
C GLY A 100 -12.79 -4.48 -13.25
N ILE A 101 -12.53 -5.13 -12.11
CA ILE A 101 -13.18 -4.84 -10.84
C ILE A 101 -12.82 -3.43 -10.39
N LEU A 102 -13.80 -2.67 -9.86
CA LEU A 102 -13.57 -1.35 -9.29
C LEU A 102 -12.66 -1.48 -8.07
N MET A 103 -11.55 -0.74 -8.05
CA MET A 103 -10.59 -0.80 -6.96
C MET A 103 -11.01 0.13 -5.82
N GLU A 104 -10.66 -0.29 -4.61
CA GLU A 104 -10.95 0.44 -3.36
C GLU A 104 -9.66 1.02 -2.75
N ASN A 105 -9.84 1.98 -1.83
CA ASN A 105 -8.76 2.57 -1.03
C ASN A 105 -9.05 2.50 0.48
N TYR A 106 -9.74 1.43 0.92
CA TYR A 106 -10.25 1.29 2.27
C TYR A 106 -9.28 0.53 3.20
N ARG A 107 -9.10 1.05 4.41
CA ARG A 107 -8.32 0.44 5.52
C ARG A 107 -9.14 0.53 6.80
N ASP A 108 -9.45 -0.60 7.39
CA ASP A 108 -10.21 -0.71 8.66
C ASP A 108 -9.33 -0.60 9.92
N GLY A 109 -8.02 -0.75 9.77
CA GLY A 109 -7.08 -0.75 10.89
C GLY A 109 -6.81 -2.12 11.51
N SER A 110 -7.48 -3.18 11.08
CA SER A 110 -7.26 -4.56 11.54
C SER A 110 -5.87 -5.11 11.21
N GLY A 111 -5.19 -4.51 10.24
CA GLY A 111 -3.95 -5.04 9.66
C GLY A 111 -4.20 -6.03 8.51
N VAL A 112 -5.42 -6.50 8.33
CA VAL A 112 -5.83 -7.33 7.19
C VAL A 112 -5.95 -6.43 5.95
N LYS A 113 -5.41 -6.90 4.84
CA LYS A 113 -5.49 -6.15 3.59
C LYS A 113 -6.83 -6.41 2.92
N ASN A 114 -7.56 -5.33 2.59
CA ASN A 114 -8.75 -5.44 1.77
C ASN A 114 -8.37 -5.99 0.38
N PRO A 115 -8.98 -7.10 -0.09
CA PRO A 115 -8.66 -7.74 -1.36
C PRO A 115 -8.89 -6.85 -2.59
N PHE A 116 -9.77 -5.87 -2.51
CA PHE A 116 -10.10 -4.95 -3.60
C PHE A 116 -9.29 -3.66 -3.61
N ASN A 117 -8.42 -3.45 -2.63
CA ASN A 117 -7.58 -2.25 -2.59
C ASN A 117 -6.64 -2.14 -3.78
N ILE A 118 -6.39 -0.89 -4.16
CA ILE A 118 -5.37 -0.52 -5.16
C ILE A 118 -4.03 -1.14 -4.79
N SER A 119 -3.43 -1.84 -5.74
CA SER A 119 -2.09 -2.42 -5.64
C SER A 119 -1.30 -2.17 -6.91
N ILE A 120 -0.03 -1.80 -6.76
CA ILE A 120 0.89 -1.59 -7.90
C ILE A 120 1.52 -2.94 -8.23
N ASP A 121 1.27 -3.40 -9.44
CA ASP A 121 1.80 -4.64 -10.00
C ASP A 121 2.78 -4.35 -11.14
N ARG A 122 3.78 -5.20 -11.34
CA ARG A 122 4.65 -5.19 -12.52
C ARG A 122 4.12 -6.19 -13.54
N LYS A 123 3.94 -5.75 -14.78
CA LYS A 123 3.55 -6.65 -15.89
C LYS A 123 4.57 -7.76 -16.05
N GLN A 124 5.85 -7.40 -16.05
CA GLN A 124 6.99 -8.30 -16.05
C GLN A 124 7.74 -8.21 -14.72
N SER A 125 7.63 -9.23 -13.90
CA SER A 125 8.08 -9.21 -12.49
C SER A 125 9.60 -9.07 -12.31
N TYR A 126 10.40 -9.40 -13.34
CA TYR A 126 11.85 -9.30 -13.35
C TYR A 126 12.38 -7.92 -13.77
N MET A 127 11.53 -7.07 -14.37
CA MET A 127 11.89 -5.71 -14.80
C MET A 127 11.67 -4.67 -13.69
N ASP A 128 12.16 -3.46 -13.92
CA ASP A 128 12.04 -2.32 -13.02
C ASP A 128 10.60 -1.81 -12.85
N TYR A 129 10.39 -0.95 -11.84
CA TYR A 129 9.15 -0.20 -11.68
C TYR A 129 9.21 1.05 -12.57
N SER A 130 8.92 0.91 -13.84
CA SER A 130 8.72 2.01 -14.80
C SER A 130 7.23 2.18 -15.12
N GLU A 131 6.85 3.32 -15.69
CA GLU A 131 5.45 3.59 -16.06
C GLU A 131 4.92 2.58 -17.09
N GLU A 132 5.78 2.10 -18.00
CA GLU A 132 5.44 1.09 -19.01
C GLU A 132 5.25 -0.30 -18.42
N ASN A 133 6.02 -0.63 -17.37
CA ASN A 133 6.02 -1.95 -16.75
C ASN A 133 5.08 -2.09 -15.55
N VAL A 134 4.50 -0.99 -15.04
CA VAL A 134 3.54 -1.07 -13.94
C VAL A 134 2.10 -0.97 -14.43
N GLN A 135 1.20 -1.53 -13.64
CA GLN A 135 -0.24 -1.43 -13.80
C GLN A 135 -0.90 -1.43 -12.42
N LEU A 136 -2.14 -0.97 -12.33
CA LEU A 136 -2.91 -1.03 -11.09
C LEU A 136 -3.88 -2.20 -11.14
N VAL A 137 -3.83 -3.01 -10.10
CA VAL A 137 -4.69 -4.19 -9.94
C VAL A 137 -5.26 -4.24 -8.51
N CYS A 138 -6.29 -5.04 -8.30
CA CYS A 138 -6.76 -5.35 -6.95
C CYS A 138 -5.68 -6.08 -6.16
N GLN A 139 -5.62 -5.84 -4.84
CA GLN A 139 -4.63 -6.48 -3.95
C GLN A 139 -4.65 -8.01 -4.05
N ALA A 140 -5.86 -8.62 -4.11
CA ALA A 140 -5.99 -10.06 -4.29
C ALA A 140 -5.38 -10.54 -5.62
N ILE A 141 -5.68 -9.83 -6.71
CA ILE A 141 -5.13 -10.14 -8.05
C ILE A 141 -3.60 -10.08 -8.04
N ASN A 142 -3.01 -9.04 -7.43
CA ASN A 142 -1.54 -8.94 -7.32
C ASN A 142 -0.93 -10.11 -6.54
N ILE A 143 -1.57 -10.52 -5.44
CA ILE A 143 -1.12 -11.67 -4.65
C ILE A 143 -1.23 -12.98 -5.44
N MET A 144 -2.35 -13.19 -6.11
CA MET A 144 -2.61 -14.42 -6.89
C MET A 144 -1.69 -14.53 -8.11
N LYS A 145 -1.46 -13.41 -8.81
CA LYS A 145 -0.56 -13.35 -9.97
C LYS A 145 0.90 -13.64 -9.57
N GLY A 146 1.36 -13.11 -8.43
CA GLY A 146 2.73 -13.32 -7.96
C GLY A 146 3.76 -12.86 -8.98
N THR A 147 4.56 -13.80 -9.52
CA THR A 147 5.60 -13.55 -10.52
C THR A 147 5.20 -13.94 -11.94
N MET A 148 3.96 -14.44 -12.14
CA MET A 148 3.49 -14.83 -13.46
C MET A 148 3.36 -13.62 -14.39
N GLU A 149 3.56 -13.86 -15.70
CA GLU A 149 3.19 -12.92 -16.74
C GLU A 149 1.65 -12.80 -16.82
N ASP A 150 1.15 -11.67 -17.31
CA ASP A 150 -0.29 -11.39 -17.37
C ASP A 150 -1.06 -12.47 -18.14
N GLU A 151 -0.54 -12.90 -19.30
CA GLU A 151 -1.18 -13.95 -20.09
C GLU A 151 -1.23 -15.31 -19.40
N GLN A 152 -0.19 -15.67 -18.67
CA GLN A 152 -0.15 -16.92 -17.91
C GLN A 152 -1.19 -16.90 -16.79
N PHE A 153 -1.28 -15.78 -16.07
CA PHE A 153 -2.24 -15.59 -15.01
C PHE A 153 -3.69 -15.62 -15.53
N ILE A 154 -3.96 -14.91 -16.64
CA ILE A 154 -5.30 -14.88 -17.26
C ILE A 154 -5.71 -16.30 -17.70
N ARG A 155 -4.83 -17.04 -18.35
CA ARG A 155 -5.10 -18.43 -18.77
C ARG A 155 -5.40 -19.34 -17.58
N LEU A 156 -4.66 -19.19 -16.48
CA LEU A 156 -4.91 -19.96 -15.27
C LEU A 156 -6.28 -19.63 -14.66
N CYS A 157 -6.64 -18.35 -14.59
CA CYS A 157 -7.96 -17.93 -14.09
C CYS A 157 -9.10 -18.46 -14.96
N GLN A 158 -8.96 -18.43 -16.28
CA GLN A 158 -9.93 -19.00 -17.21
C GLN A 158 -10.08 -20.52 -17.03
N SER A 159 -8.97 -21.25 -16.85
CA SER A 159 -9.02 -22.70 -16.59
C SER A 159 -9.73 -23.03 -15.29
N VAL A 160 -9.49 -22.26 -14.23
CA VAL A 160 -10.18 -22.42 -12.94
C VAL A 160 -11.68 -22.14 -13.11
N ALA A 161 -12.04 -21.06 -13.79
CA ALA A 161 -13.44 -20.68 -14.00
C ALA A 161 -14.20 -21.74 -14.80
N LEU A 162 -13.63 -22.24 -15.89
CA LEU A 162 -14.23 -23.31 -16.70
C LEU A 162 -14.41 -24.59 -15.92
N HIS A 163 -13.41 -25.03 -15.16
CA HIS A 163 -13.48 -26.24 -14.36
C HIS A 163 -14.50 -26.13 -13.22
N SER A 164 -14.62 -24.95 -12.60
CA SER A 164 -15.56 -24.71 -11.51
C SER A 164 -17.00 -24.52 -12.02
N GLY A 165 -17.18 -23.87 -13.19
CA GLY A 165 -18.50 -23.68 -13.81
C GLY A 165 -19.16 -24.97 -14.26
N GLY A 166 -18.40 -26.03 -14.55
CA GLY A 166 -18.91 -27.35 -14.92
C GLY A 166 -19.35 -28.22 -13.73
N ARG A 167 -19.27 -27.74 -12.48
CA ARG A 167 -19.70 -28.49 -11.28
C ARG A 167 -21.08 -28.08 -10.76
N GLY A 168 -21.81 -27.25 -11.49
CA GLY A 168 -23.10 -26.69 -11.12
C GLY A 168 -24.30 -27.33 -11.80
N GLU A 169 -24.22 -28.62 -12.18
CA GLU A 169 -25.37 -29.44 -12.61
C GLU A 169 -25.52 -30.67 -11.72
#